data_8ab27dd33343bb5d5bef0017d8d4c4de
#
_entry.id   8ab27dd33343bb5d5bef0017d8d4c4de
#
_cell.length_a   1.000
_cell.length_b   1.000
_cell.length_c   1.000
_cell.angle_alpha   90.00
_cell.angle_beta   90.00
_cell.angle_gamma   90.00
#
_symmetry.space_group_name_H-M   'P 1'
#
loop_
_entity.id
_entity.type
_entity.pdbx_description
1 polymer ?
#
loop_
_entity_poly.entity_id
_entity_poly.type
_entity_poly.pdbx_seq_one_letter_code
_entity_poly.pdbx_strand_id
1 'polypeptide(L)'
;MTDAPGALSPLDEAGINAAVEEALAAFATAGTLAELKEARLAHTGDASPLTLANRLIGTLDKADKPTAGRLLGGARGRIAKALTARQETLEAAAEEEMLRTEAVDVTVPTSRTVTGARHPLDVLVDEVTDLFVAMGWSIAEGPEVEHEWFDFDALNFDADHPARQMQDTFYIDGSSVGAAEGQAANLVLRTHTSPVQARVMLDQQPPIYVACPGKVFRSDELDQTHTPVFHQVEGLAVDKGLTMAHLKGVLDHFAKAMFGPEARTRLRPSFFPFTEPSAEMDLWFPQKKGGAGWIEWGGCGMVNPNVLTACGIDPEVYTGFAFGMGLERTLMLRHGIADMHDIVEGDIRFSQQFGTTGKGN
;
A
#
# COMPACT_ATOMS: atom_id res chain seq x y z
N MET A 1 21.93 32.52 33.89
CA MET A 1 22.15 31.76 32.65
C MET A 1 22.79 30.46 33.09
N THR A 2 22.04 29.39 33.14
CA THR A 2 22.46 28.09 33.64
C THR A 2 23.04 27.30 32.45
N ASP A 3 24.39 27.10 32.50
CA ASP A 3 25.07 26.16 31.62
C ASP A 3 24.45 24.79 31.82
N ALA A 4 23.93 24.22 30.72
CA ALA A 4 23.59 22.80 30.69
C ALA A 4 24.91 22.01 30.73
N PRO A 5 25.12 21.11 31.71
CA PRO A 5 26.34 20.34 31.80
C PRO A 5 26.48 19.40 30.60
N GLY A 6 27.44 19.66 29.71
CA GLY A 6 27.81 18.79 28.59
C GLY A 6 27.70 19.37 27.18
N ALA A 7 27.29 20.63 27.01
CA ALA A 7 27.26 21.25 25.68
C ALA A 7 28.67 21.65 25.22
N LEU A 8 29.07 21.22 24.02
CA LEU A 8 30.36 21.56 23.41
C LEU A 8 30.43 23.08 23.18
N SER A 9 31.46 23.73 23.74
CA SER A 9 31.67 25.17 23.50
C SER A 9 32.22 25.41 22.08
N PRO A 10 31.73 26.45 21.37
CA PRO A 10 32.24 26.83 20.05
C PRO A 10 33.73 27.24 20.03
N LEU A 11 34.32 27.55 21.19
CA LEU A 11 35.71 27.91 21.37
C LEU A 11 36.59 26.78 21.95
N ASP A 12 35.98 25.65 22.29
CA ASP A 12 36.70 24.45 22.78
C ASP A 12 37.30 23.67 21.62
N GLU A 13 38.51 24.05 21.22
CA GLU A 13 39.24 23.40 20.10
C GLU A 13 39.49 21.92 20.39
N ALA A 14 39.78 21.53 21.61
CA ALA A 14 40.02 20.14 21.98
C ALA A 14 38.72 19.30 21.88
N GLY A 15 37.61 19.79 22.40
CA GLY A 15 36.32 19.14 22.31
C GLY A 15 35.79 19.06 20.86
N ILE A 16 36.01 20.13 20.06
CA ILE A 16 35.66 20.13 18.62
C ILE A 16 36.47 19.06 17.88
N ASN A 17 37.79 18.97 18.12
CA ASN A 17 38.62 17.95 17.50
C ASN A 17 38.23 16.53 17.94
N ALA A 18 37.91 16.30 19.21
CA ALA A 18 37.43 15.02 19.70
C ALA A 18 36.13 14.57 18.98
N ALA A 19 35.16 15.49 18.85
CA ALA A 19 33.93 15.21 18.12
C ALA A 19 34.15 14.94 16.62
N VAL A 20 35.17 15.57 16.01
CA VAL A 20 35.54 15.25 14.61
C VAL A 20 36.15 13.86 14.52
N GLU A 21 37.10 13.50 15.38
CA GLU A 21 37.73 12.17 15.36
C GLU A 21 36.69 11.05 15.61
N GLU A 22 35.74 11.27 16.50
CA GLU A 22 34.64 10.33 16.73
C GLU A 22 33.78 10.16 15.46
N ALA A 23 33.42 11.25 14.77
CA ALA A 23 32.68 11.19 13.51
C ALA A 23 33.47 10.46 12.40
N LEU A 24 34.76 10.75 12.28
CA LEU A 24 35.65 10.10 11.30
C LEU A 24 35.76 8.59 11.57
N ALA A 25 35.90 8.20 12.83
CA ALA A 25 35.93 6.79 13.22
C ALA A 25 34.60 6.08 12.91
N ALA A 26 33.47 6.70 13.22
CA ALA A 26 32.15 6.16 12.90
C ALA A 26 31.95 5.97 11.39
N PHE A 27 32.38 6.92 10.57
CA PHE A 27 32.30 6.79 9.11
C PHE A 27 33.24 5.69 8.58
N ALA A 28 34.44 5.58 9.13
CA ALA A 28 35.40 4.56 8.72
C ALA A 28 34.92 3.13 9.03
N THR A 29 34.19 2.95 10.13
CA THR A 29 33.67 1.64 10.56
C THR A 29 32.37 1.24 9.88
N ALA A 30 31.61 2.18 9.33
CA ALA A 30 30.38 1.90 8.60
C ALA A 30 30.66 0.97 7.40
N GLY A 31 30.14 -0.25 7.41
CA GLY A 31 30.33 -1.26 6.36
C GLY A 31 29.30 -1.16 5.22
N THR A 32 28.20 -0.45 5.45
CA THR A 32 27.10 -0.28 4.49
C THR A 32 26.67 1.17 4.34
N LEU A 33 25.99 1.51 3.23
CA LEU A 33 25.40 2.84 3.04
C LEU A 33 24.33 3.18 4.10
N ALA A 34 23.64 2.16 4.63
CA ALA A 34 22.67 2.34 5.70
C ALA A 34 23.36 2.75 7.03
N GLU A 35 24.42 2.03 7.41
CA GLU A 35 25.21 2.36 8.60
C GLU A 35 25.87 3.73 8.46
N LEU A 36 26.39 4.07 7.27
CA LEU A 36 26.95 5.39 7.01
C LEU A 36 25.91 6.50 7.17
N LYS A 37 24.67 6.24 6.75
CA LYS A 37 23.54 7.19 6.92
C LYS A 37 23.22 7.40 8.39
N GLU A 38 23.23 6.35 9.20
CA GLU A 38 22.99 6.44 10.65
C GLU A 38 24.13 7.22 11.33
N ALA A 39 25.37 6.88 11.02
CA ALA A 39 26.53 7.62 11.52
C ALA A 39 26.51 9.11 11.12
N ARG A 40 26.12 9.42 9.88
CA ARG A 40 25.92 10.79 9.44
C ARG A 40 24.88 11.52 10.29
N LEU A 41 23.71 10.90 10.54
CA LEU A 41 22.66 11.51 11.35
C LEU A 41 23.12 11.77 12.79
N ALA A 42 23.89 10.86 13.39
CA ALA A 42 24.43 11.01 14.73
C ALA A 42 25.43 12.18 14.84
N HIS A 43 26.36 12.32 13.88
CA HIS A 43 27.47 13.26 13.98
C HIS A 43 27.28 14.58 13.23
N THR A 44 26.34 14.66 12.27
CA THR A 44 26.05 15.89 11.51
C THR A 44 24.59 16.32 11.57
N GLY A 45 23.71 15.52 12.19
CA GLY A 45 22.30 15.87 12.36
C GLY A 45 22.08 17.05 13.31
N ASP A 46 20.82 17.46 13.44
CA ASP A 46 20.43 18.64 14.21
C ASP A 46 20.78 18.58 15.72
N ALA A 47 20.86 17.36 16.25
CA ALA A 47 21.19 17.10 17.64
C ALA A 47 22.70 16.81 17.87
N SER A 48 23.53 16.82 16.79
CA SER A 48 24.94 16.52 16.92
C SER A 48 25.69 17.62 17.70
N PRO A 49 26.74 17.27 18.47
CA PRO A 49 27.49 18.24 19.28
C PRO A 49 28.01 19.42 18.46
N LEU A 50 28.54 19.18 17.25
CA LEU A 50 29.05 20.22 16.38
C LEU A 50 27.95 21.14 15.82
N THR A 51 26.78 20.60 15.53
CA THR A 51 25.62 21.40 15.07
C THR A 51 25.10 22.27 16.22
N LEU A 52 25.01 21.71 17.42
CA LEU A 52 24.60 22.47 18.60
C LEU A 52 25.61 23.56 18.94
N ALA A 53 26.93 23.25 18.94
CA ALA A 53 27.99 24.24 19.14
C ALA A 53 27.90 25.38 18.11
N ASN A 54 27.63 25.07 16.85
CA ASN A 54 27.50 26.09 15.80
C ASN A 54 26.32 27.06 16.04
N ARG A 55 25.21 26.58 16.62
CA ARG A 55 24.07 27.43 16.98
C ARG A 55 24.44 28.45 18.07
N LEU A 56 25.43 28.11 18.92
CA LEU A 56 25.90 28.96 20.00
C LEU A 56 26.85 30.09 19.54
N ILE A 57 27.36 30.07 18.29
CA ILE A 57 28.21 31.16 17.76
C ILE A 57 27.48 32.50 17.84
N GLY A 58 26.15 32.51 17.66
CA GLY A 58 25.35 33.74 17.72
C GLY A 58 25.42 34.46 19.07
N THR A 59 25.63 33.70 20.15
CA THR A 59 25.65 34.21 21.55
C THR A 59 27.04 34.65 22.02
N LEU A 60 28.10 34.39 21.25
CA LEU A 60 29.47 34.77 21.60
C LEU A 60 29.71 36.27 21.41
N ASP A 61 30.72 36.76 22.13
CA ASP A 61 31.22 38.14 21.95
C ASP A 61 31.76 38.35 20.52
N LYS A 62 31.62 39.59 20.03
CA LYS A 62 31.99 39.94 18.64
C LYS A 62 33.45 39.58 18.27
N ALA A 63 34.36 39.64 19.26
CA ALA A 63 35.77 39.29 19.07
C ALA A 63 36.01 37.80 18.87
N ASP A 64 35.18 36.91 19.43
CA ASP A 64 35.35 35.47 19.45
C ASP A 64 34.64 34.74 18.26
N LYS A 65 33.65 35.39 17.65
CA LYS A 65 32.90 34.84 16.51
C LYS A 65 33.75 34.38 15.34
N PRO A 66 34.79 35.15 14.89
CA PRO A 66 35.64 34.70 13.80
C PRO A 66 36.44 33.44 14.13
N THR A 67 36.92 33.32 15.37
CA THR A 67 37.69 32.15 15.83
C THR A 67 36.78 30.90 15.92
N ALA A 68 35.61 31.01 16.53
CA ALA A 68 34.62 29.93 16.59
C ALA A 68 34.16 29.49 15.17
N GLY A 69 33.89 30.46 14.28
CA GLY A 69 33.53 30.20 12.89
C GLY A 69 34.59 29.44 12.13
N ARG A 70 35.86 29.77 12.34
CA ARG A 70 37.00 29.07 11.69
C ARG A 70 37.14 27.64 12.23
N LEU A 71 37.08 27.43 13.52
CA LEU A 71 37.18 26.11 14.17
C LEU A 71 36.05 25.18 13.70
N LEU A 72 34.83 25.61 13.81
CA LEU A 72 33.67 24.79 13.41
C LEU A 72 33.54 24.63 11.90
N GLY A 73 33.94 25.65 11.10
CA GLY A 73 34.00 25.54 9.65
C GLY A 73 35.05 24.51 9.19
N GLY A 74 36.22 24.52 9.80
CA GLY A 74 37.28 23.53 9.56
C GLY A 74 36.83 22.10 9.96
N ALA A 75 36.21 21.97 11.11
CA ALA A 75 35.63 20.69 11.57
C ALA A 75 34.62 20.11 10.59
N ARG A 76 33.67 20.94 10.14
CA ARG A 76 32.67 20.54 9.14
C ARG A 76 33.28 20.14 7.81
N GLY A 77 34.29 20.87 7.36
CA GLY A 77 35.01 20.55 6.11
C GLY A 77 35.69 19.18 6.18
N ARG A 78 36.35 18.85 7.31
CA ARG A 78 36.94 17.53 7.54
C ARG A 78 35.92 16.40 7.53
N ILE A 79 34.83 16.58 8.25
CA ILE A 79 33.71 15.61 8.34
C ILE A 79 33.08 15.40 6.96
N ALA A 80 32.73 16.49 6.25
CA ALA A 80 32.14 16.40 4.93
C ALA A 80 33.04 15.66 3.93
N LYS A 81 34.35 15.97 3.93
CA LYS A 81 35.28 15.27 3.07
C LYS A 81 35.40 13.79 3.37
N ALA A 82 35.43 13.39 4.64
CA ALA A 82 35.49 12.00 5.05
C ALA A 82 34.19 11.23 4.73
N LEU A 83 33.05 11.86 4.95
CA LEU A 83 31.74 11.30 4.61
C LEU A 83 31.65 11.02 3.10
N THR A 84 31.98 12.00 2.26
CA THR A 84 31.95 11.83 0.79
C THR A 84 32.89 10.71 0.35
N ALA A 85 34.13 10.69 0.84
CA ALA A 85 35.08 9.64 0.48
C ALA A 85 34.61 8.23 0.91
N ARG A 86 34.00 8.11 2.09
CA ARG A 86 33.44 6.82 2.52
C ARG A 86 32.24 6.41 1.72
N GLN A 87 31.35 7.35 1.40
CA GLN A 87 30.19 7.11 0.57
C GLN A 87 30.59 6.60 -0.82
N GLU A 88 31.52 7.27 -1.50
CA GLU A 88 32.05 6.85 -2.80
C GLU A 88 32.64 5.43 -2.74
N THR A 89 33.36 5.11 -1.66
CA THR A 89 33.93 3.77 -1.47
C THR A 89 32.85 2.70 -1.33
N LEU A 90 31.80 2.97 -0.56
CA LEU A 90 30.70 2.02 -0.34
C LEU A 90 29.80 1.89 -1.55
N GLU A 91 29.58 2.98 -2.31
CA GLU A 91 28.84 2.95 -3.58
C GLU A 91 29.57 2.10 -4.61
N ALA A 92 30.89 2.30 -4.76
CA ALA A 92 31.70 1.49 -5.67
C ALA A 92 31.71 0.01 -5.28
N ALA A 93 31.84 -0.30 -3.99
CA ALA A 93 31.78 -1.69 -3.52
C ALA A 93 30.39 -2.33 -3.73
N ALA A 94 29.33 -1.56 -3.55
CA ALA A 94 27.96 -2.02 -3.81
C ALA A 94 27.71 -2.27 -5.31
N GLU A 95 28.23 -1.38 -6.16
CA GLU A 95 28.16 -1.55 -7.62
C GLU A 95 28.95 -2.79 -8.09
N GLU A 96 30.16 -2.99 -7.59
CA GLU A 96 30.96 -4.19 -7.92
C GLU A 96 30.26 -5.48 -7.49
N GLU A 97 29.67 -5.51 -6.29
CA GLU A 97 28.92 -6.66 -5.80
C GLU A 97 27.63 -6.90 -6.61
N MET A 98 26.92 -5.83 -6.99
CA MET A 98 25.77 -5.92 -7.87
C MET A 98 26.16 -6.49 -9.23
N LEU A 99 27.22 -5.97 -9.87
CA LEU A 99 27.71 -6.48 -11.15
C LEU A 99 28.12 -7.95 -11.07
N ARG A 100 28.66 -8.39 -9.91
CA ARG A 100 29.05 -9.78 -9.69
C ARG A 100 27.86 -10.70 -9.49
N THR A 101 26.87 -10.26 -8.71
CA THR A 101 25.70 -11.08 -8.32
C THR A 101 24.63 -11.12 -9.41
N GLU A 102 24.51 -10.03 -10.18
CA GLU A 102 23.52 -9.92 -11.27
C GLU A 102 24.13 -10.26 -12.64
N ALA A 103 25.35 -10.81 -12.68
CA ALA A 103 25.97 -11.24 -13.92
C ALA A 103 25.17 -12.41 -14.55
N VAL A 104 24.75 -12.22 -15.79
CA VAL A 104 24.05 -13.25 -16.57
C VAL A 104 24.93 -13.74 -17.71
N ASP A 105 24.92 -15.05 -17.94
CA ASP A 105 25.61 -15.64 -19.08
C ASP A 105 24.81 -15.40 -20.39
N VAL A 106 25.24 -14.42 -21.14
CA VAL A 106 24.61 -14.07 -22.43
C VAL A 106 24.93 -15.07 -23.55
N THR A 107 25.79 -16.06 -23.32
CA THR A 107 26.13 -17.11 -24.30
C THR A 107 25.20 -18.32 -24.22
N VAL A 108 24.39 -18.39 -23.16
CA VAL A 108 23.39 -19.47 -23.04
C VAL A 108 22.41 -19.39 -24.22
N PRO A 109 22.24 -20.50 -24.95
CA PRO A 109 21.31 -20.51 -26.07
C PRO A 109 19.93 -20.04 -25.66
N THR A 110 19.48 -18.97 -26.29
CA THR A 110 18.14 -18.45 -26.07
C THR A 110 17.12 -19.14 -26.95
N SER A 111 17.35 -20.39 -27.33
CA SER A 111 16.40 -21.18 -28.13
C SER A 111 15.06 -21.29 -27.38
N ARG A 112 14.01 -21.00 -28.09
CA ARG A 112 12.82 -20.88 -27.34
C ARG A 112 11.58 -21.28 -28.07
N THR A 113 11.05 -22.34 -27.58
CA THR A 113 9.60 -22.46 -27.58
C THR A 113 9.08 -21.50 -26.54
N VAL A 114 8.43 -20.44 -26.94
CA VAL A 114 7.76 -19.51 -25.99
C VAL A 114 6.63 -20.31 -25.36
N THR A 115 6.84 -20.75 -24.13
CA THR A 115 5.78 -21.37 -23.35
C THR A 115 4.86 -20.23 -22.90
N GLY A 116 3.56 -20.34 -23.19
CA GLY A 116 2.59 -19.41 -22.64
C GLY A 116 2.57 -19.47 -21.11
N ALA A 117 2.18 -18.39 -20.48
CA ALA A 117 1.96 -18.30 -19.03
C ALA A 117 0.61 -17.65 -18.79
N ARG A 118 -0.11 -18.12 -17.76
CA ARG A 118 -1.29 -17.39 -17.28
C ARG A 118 -0.81 -16.14 -16.53
N HIS A 119 -1.56 -15.06 -16.65
CA HIS A 119 -1.29 -13.87 -15.86
C HIS A 119 -1.49 -14.22 -14.37
N PRO A 120 -0.56 -13.83 -13.47
CA PRO A 120 -0.65 -14.21 -12.06
C PRO A 120 -1.90 -13.65 -11.37
N LEU A 121 -2.45 -12.54 -11.86
CA LEU A 121 -3.70 -11.99 -11.37
C LEU A 121 -4.90 -12.91 -11.67
N ASP A 122 -4.98 -13.47 -12.89
CA ASP A 122 -6.05 -14.42 -13.24
C ASP A 122 -5.99 -15.69 -12.38
N VAL A 123 -4.75 -16.15 -12.10
CA VAL A 123 -4.56 -17.30 -11.20
C VAL A 123 -4.98 -16.98 -9.79
N LEU A 124 -4.70 -15.76 -9.31
CA LEU A 124 -5.16 -15.29 -7.99
C LEU A 124 -6.68 -15.20 -7.92
N VAL A 125 -7.34 -14.71 -8.98
CA VAL A 125 -8.82 -14.70 -9.06
C VAL A 125 -9.40 -16.09 -8.92
N ASP A 126 -8.83 -17.08 -9.64
CA ASP A 126 -9.27 -18.47 -9.52
C ASP A 126 -9.06 -19.02 -8.10
N GLU A 127 -7.88 -18.80 -7.50
CA GLU A 127 -7.59 -19.26 -6.13
C GLU A 127 -8.56 -18.66 -5.10
N VAL A 128 -8.87 -17.38 -5.23
CA VAL A 128 -9.83 -16.69 -4.35
C VAL A 128 -11.24 -17.23 -4.56
N THR A 129 -11.63 -17.44 -5.82
CA THR A 129 -12.93 -18.02 -6.17
C THR A 129 -13.07 -19.43 -5.60
N ASP A 130 -12.09 -20.29 -5.80
CA ASP A 130 -12.07 -21.66 -5.28
C ASP A 130 -12.16 -21.68 -3.74
N LEU A 131 -11.48 -20.75 -3.06
CA LEU A 131 -11.54 -20.62 -1.61
C LEU A 131 -12.98 -20.36 -1.14
N PHE A 132 -13.67 -19.37 -1.73
CA PHE A 132 -15.04 -19.03 -1.32
C PHE A 132 -16.02 -20.13 -1.69
N VAL A 133 -15.88 -20.75 -2.85
CA VAL A 133 -16.68 -21.93 -3.23
C VAL A 133 -16.47 -23.09 -2.23
N ALA A 134 -15.25 -23.35 -1.79
CA ALA A 134 -14.94 -24.36 -0.78
C ALA A 134 -15.56 -24.02 0.60
N MET A 135 -15.79 -22.74 0.89
CA MET A 135 -16.51 -22.28 2.08
C MET A 135 -18.06 -22.36 1.94
N GLY A 136 -18.56 -22.78 0.78
CA GLY A 136 -19.99 -22.85 0.48
C GLY A 136 -20.61 -21.55 -0.02
N TRP A 137 -19.80 -20.60 -0.45
CA TRP A 137 -20.27 -19.35 -1.05
C TRP A 137 -20.50 -19.53 -2.55
N SER A 138 -21.46 -18.82 -3.10
CA SER A 138 -21.65 -18.68 -4.54
C SER A 138 -20.77 -17.57 -5.10
N ILE A 139 -20.53 -17.63 -6.40
CA ILE A 139 -19.82 -16.56 -7.13
C ILE A 139 -20.85 -15.82 -7.98
N ALA A 140 -20.82 -14.49 -7.93
CA ALA A 140 -21.67 -13.65 -8.75
C ALA A 140 -20.82 -12.65 -9.54
N GLU A 141 -21.22 -12.42 -10.79
CA GLU A 141 -20.65 -11.43 -11.68
C GLU A 141 -21.72 -10.39 -12.05
N GLY A 142 -21.30 -9.24 -12.50
CA GLY A 142 -22.18 -8.17 -12.95
C GLY A 142 -21.52 -7.25 -13.99
N PRO A 143 -22.30 -6.34 -14.58
CA PRO A 143 -21.80 -5.45 -15.62
C PRO A 143 -20.72 -4.49 -15.11
N GLU A 144 -19.75 -4.16 -15.97
CA GLU A 144 -18.73 -3.14 -15.69
C GLU A 144 -19.29 -1.71 -15.86
N VAL A 145 -20.19 -1.53 -16.83
CA VAL A 145 -20.99 -0.28 -16.96
C VAL A 145 -22.26 -0.46 -16.14
N GLU A 146 -22.42 0.36 -15.13
CA GLU A 146 -23.48 0.20 -14.13
C GLU A 146 -24.33 1.46 -14.02
N HIS A 147 -25.56 1.31 -13.60
CA HIS A 147 -26.42 2.44 -13.27
C HIS A 147 -26.00 3.03 -11.92
N GLU A 148 -25.97 4.37 -11.80
CA GLU A 148 -25.59 5.09 -10.58
C GLU A 148 -26.31 4.60 -9.33
N TRP A 149 -27.56 4.20 -9.47
CA TRP A 149 -28.34 3.67 -8.34
C TRP A 149 -27.65 2.47 -7.68
N PHE A 150 -27.11 1.53 -8.49
CA PHE A 150 -26.41 0.36 -7.95
C PHE A 150 -25.05 0.69 -7.36
N ASP A 151 -24.37 1.68 -7.96
CA ASP A 151 -23.01 2.04 -7.54
C ASP A 151 -23.03 2.96 -6.30
N PHE A 152 -24.14 3.70 -6.08
CA PHE A 152 -24.21 4.71 -5.01
C PHE A 152 -25.50 4.63 -4.18
N ASP A 153 -26.68 4.84 -4.78
CA ASP A 153 -27.92 5.05 -4.00
C ASP A 153 -28.30 3.82 -3.18
N ALA A 154 -28.25 2.62 -3.77
CA ALA A 154 -28.52 1.36 -3.10
C ALA A 154 -27.52 1.08 -1.98
N LEU A 155 -26.35 1.70 -2.01
CA LEU A 155 -25.24 1.53 -1.07
C LEU A 155 -25.16 2.65 -0.03
N ASN A 156 -26.27 3.42 0.13
CA ASN A 156 -26.39 4.46 1.13
C ASN A 156 -25.39 5.63 0.97
N PHE A 157 -24.97 5.92 -0.26
CA PHE A 157 -24.19 7.14 -0.54
C PHE A 157 -25.13 8.34 -0.67
N ASP A 158 -24.83 9.41 0.04
CA ASP A 158 -25.54 10.67 -0.09
C ASP A 158 -25.31 11.30 -1.50
N ALA A 159 -26.25 12.12 -1.95
CA ALA A 159 -26.19 12.72 -3.29
C ALA A 159 -24.96 13.64 -3.49
N ASP A 160 -24.46 14.23 -2.41
CA ASP A 160 -23.29 15.12 -2.40
C ASP A 160 -21.99 14.43 -1.92
N HIS A 161 -22.01 13.10 -1.82
CA HIS A 161 -20.83 12.36 -1.37
C HIS A 161 -19.66 12.54 -2.36
N PRO A 162 -18.42 12.81 -1.87
CA PRO A 162 -17.27 13.07 -2.74
C PRO A 162 -17.00 11.97 -3.78
N ALA A 163 -17.21 10.71 -3.45
CA ALA A 163 -17.00 9.59 -4.38
C ALA A 163 -17.88 9.65 -5.65
N ARG A 164 -18.98 10.42 -5.63
CA ARG A 164 -19.80 10.67 -6.83
C ARG A 164 -19.23 11.74 -7.76
N GLN A 165 -18.13 12.39 -7.39
CA GLN A 165 -17.55 13.45 -8.21
C GLN A 165 -16.81 12.85 -9.42
N MET A 166 -16.84 13.57 -10.55
CA MET A 166 -16.19 13.15 -11.80
C MET A 166 -14.66 12.97 -11.68
N GLN A 167 -14.06 13.52 -10.64
CA GLN A 167 -12.64 13.32 -10.38
C GLN A 167 -12.30 11.94 -9.80
N ASP A 168 -13.29 11.21 -9.27
CA ASP A 168 -13.10 9.86 -8.67
C ASP A 168 -13.85 8.77 -9.44
N THR A 169 -14.83 9.14 -10.30
CA THR A 169 -15.71 8.21 -11.02
C THR A 169 -15.76 8.52 -12.50
N PHE A 170 -15.67 7.50 -13.35
CA PHE A 170 -15.87 7.63 -14.79
C PHE A 170 -17.36 7.54 -15.14
N TYR A 171 -17.93 8.65 -15.55
CA TYR A 171 -19.30 8.74 -16.06
C TYR A 171 -19.36 8.47 -17.56
N ILE A 172 -20.39 7.77 -18.00
CA ILE A 172 -20.64 7.52 -19.42
C ILE A 172 -21.34 8.73 -20.02
N ASP A 173 -20.81 9.24 -21.12
CA ASP A 173 -21.46 10.34 -21.86
C ASP A 173 -22.81 9.88 -22.42
N GLY A 174 -23.88 10.59 -22.05
CA GLY A 174 -25.24 10.30 -22.49
C GLY A 174 -25.39 10.20 -24.00
N SER A 175 -24.66 11.01 -24.75
CA SER A 175 -24.71 11.01 -26.22
C SER A 175 -24.22 9.69 -26.82
N SER A 176 -23.28 9.02 -26.17
CA SER A 176 -22.73 7.74 -26.62
C SER A 176 -23.71 6.55 -26.47
N VAL A 177 -24.75 6.73 -25.65
CA VAL A 177 -25.77 5.68 -25.37
C VAL A 177 -27.18 6.12 -25.89
N GLY A 178 -27.25 7.16 -26.70
CA GLY A 178 -28.47 7.60 -27.32
C GLY A 178 -29.42 8.42 -26.42
N ALA A 179 -28.94 8.98 -25.34
CA ALA A 179 -29.68 9.93 -24.51
C ALA A 179 -29.90 11.23 -25.30
N ALA A 180 -30.99 11.93 -25.02
CA ALA A 180 -31.24 13.23 -25.65
C ALA A 180 -30.18 14.26 -25.19
N GLU A 181 -29.94 15.26 -26.05
CA GLU A 181 -28.96 16.30 -25.74
C GLU A 181 -29.25 16.97 -24.39
N GLY A 182 -28.24 16.98 -23.50
CA GLY A 182 -28.33 17.51 -22.14
C GLY A 182 -28.96 16.55 -21.11
N GLN A 183 -29.30 15.31 -21.48
CA GLN A 183 -29.69 14.28 -20.51
C GLN A 183 -28.49 13.47 -20.04
N ALA A 184 -28.39 13.30 -18.73
CA ALA A 184 -27.38 12.38 -18.13
C ALA A 184 -27.73 10.92 -18.46
N ALA A 185 -26.74 10.11 -18.70
CA ALA A 185 -26.93 8.67 -18.91
C ALA A 185 -27.27 7.95 -17.60
N ASN A 186 -26.92 8.52 -16.45
CA ASN A 186 -26.93 7.89 -15.12
C ASN A 186 -26.18 6.54 -15.11
N LEU A 187 -25.16 6.44 -15.96
CA LEU A 187 -24.31 5.27 -16.09
C LEU A 187 -22.87 5.64 -15.74
N VAL A 188 -22.22 4.73 -15.04
CA VAL A 188 -20.82 4.85 -14.62
C VAL A 188 -20.05 3.59 -14.96
N LEU A 189 -18.73 3.68 -15.06
CA LEU A 189 -17.88 2.52 -14.85
C LEU A 189 -17.85 2.24 -13.34
N ARG A 190 -18.24 1.04 -12.91
CA ARG A 190 -18.37 0.72 -11.48
C ARG A 190 -17.06 0.96 -10.73
N THR A 191 -17.15 1.64 -9.58
CA THR A 191 -16.00 1.99 -8.75
C THR A 191 -15.59 0.90 -7.77
N HIS A 192 -16.44 -0.10 -7.59
CA HIS A 192 -16.28 -1.28 -6.75
C HIS A 192 -17.20 -2.40 -7.25
N THR A 193 -17.09 -3.60 -6.68
CA THR A 193 -17.96 -4.72 -7.08
C THR A 193 -19.24 -4.84 -6.24
N SER A 194 -19.51 -3.90 -5.33
CA SER A 194 -20.72 -3.84 -4.50
C SER A 194 -22.03 -3.75 -5.29
N PRO A 195 -22.11 -3.16 -6.50
CA PRO A 195 -23.31 -3.25 -7.36
C PRO A 195 -23.79 -4.69 -7.58
N VAL A 196 -22.86 -5.64 -7.69
CA VAL A 196 -23.19 -7.06 -7.84
C VAL A 196 -23.86 -7.58 -6.58
N GLN A 197 -23.39 -7.17 -5.39
CA GLN A 197 -24.03 -7.53 -4.11
C GLN A 197 -25.47 -7.01 -4.05
N ALA A 198 -25.71 -5.75 -4.45
CA ALA A 198 -27.06 -5.17 -4.49
C ALA A 198 -27.97 -5.93 -5.48
N ARG A 199 -27.45 -6.31 -6.65
CA ARG A 199 -28.20 -7.14 -7.62
C ARG A 199 -28.56 -8.50 -7.04
N VAL A 200 -27.64 -9.18 -6.35
CA VAL A 200 -27.91 -10.47 -5.70
C VAL A 200 -28.97 -10.32 -4.62
N MET A 201 -28.90 -9.27 -3.80
CA MET A 201 -29.92 -9.02 -2.75
C MET A 201 -31.31 -8.72 -3.31
N LEU A 202 -31.40 -8.12 -4.51
CA LEU A 202 -32.68 -7.89 -5.18
C LEU A 202 -33.27 -9.14 -5.83
N ASP A 203 -32.40 -10.08 -6.27
CA ASP A 203 -32.81 -11.31 -6.96
C ASP A 203 -33.07 -12.47 -6.01
N GLN A 204 -32.42 -12.50 -4.85
CA GLN A 204 -32.44 -13.64 -3.93
C GLN A 204 -32.87 -13.24 -2.54
N GLN A 205 -33.50 -14.19 -1.85
CA GLN A 205 -33.83 -14.05 -0.44
C GLN A 205 -32.73 -14.68 0.44
N PRO A 206 -32.45 -14.12 1.64
CA PRO A 206 -31.53 -14.75 2.57
C PRO A 206 -31.93 -16.20 2.94
N PRO A 207 -30.95 -17.09 3.19
CA PRO A 207 -29.54 -16.79 3.40
C PRO A 207 -28.76 -16.53 2.08
N ILE A 208 -27.93 -15.49 2.09
CA ILE A 208 -27.06 -15.12 0.97
C ILE A 208 -25.62 -15.21 1.44
N TYR A 209 -24.77 -15.92 0.68
CA TYR A 209 -23.33 -15.99 0.85
C TYR A 209 -22.71 -15.92 -0.54
N VAL A 210 -22.16 -14.77 -0.92
CA VAL A 210 -21.70 -14.54 -2.28
C VAL A 210 -20.35 -13.81 -2.29
N ALA A 211 -19.44 -14.23 -3.16
CA ALA A 211 -18.25 -13.49 -3.51
C ALA A 211 -18.36 -12.94 -4.93
N CYS A 212 -17.97 -11.70 -5.09
CA CYS A 212 -18.10 -10.92 -6.33
C CYS A 212 -16.71 -10.46 -6.81
N PRO A 213 -15.92 -11.32 -7.46
CA PRO A 213 -14.70 -10.89 -8.09
C PRO A 213 -15.01 -10.08 -9.34
N GLY A 214 -14.21 -9.06 -9.64
CA GLY A 214 -14.41 -8.30 -10.86
C GLY A 214 -13.51 -7.09 -11.00
N LYS A 215 -13.49 -6.58 -12.22
CA LYS A 215 -12.79 -5.37 -12.60
C LYS A 215 -13.55 -4.13 -12.15
N VAL A 216 -12.83 -3.14 -11.67
CA VAL A 216 -13.37 -1.86 -11.20
C VAL A 216 -12.54 -0.69 -11.75
N PHE A 217 -13.10 0.51 -11.70
CA PHE A 217 -12.56 1.67 -12.39
C PHE A 217 -12.59 2.88 -11.47
N ARG A 218 -11.45 3.55 -11.32
CA ARG A 218 -11.34 4.82 -10.60
C ARG A 218 -10.47 5.78 -11.37
N SER A 219 -10.73 7.05 -11.23
CA SER A 219 -10.02 8.11 -11.95
C SER A 219 -8.62 8.40 -11.33
N ASP A 220 -7.97 7.35 -10.82
CA ASP A 220 -6.63 7.42 -10.25
C ASP A 220 -5.57 7.48 -11.36
N GLU A 221 -4.47 8.19 -11.11
CA GLU A 221 -3.29 8.12 -11.97
C GLU A 221 -2.55 6.80 -11.76
N LEU A 222 -1.96 6.29 -12.84
CA LEU A 222 -1.10 5.11 -12.75
C LEU A 222 0.21 5.48 -12.04
N ASP A 223 0.45 4.86 -10.89
CA ASP A 223 1.69 5.00 -10.13
C ASP A 223 2.17 3.63 -9.61
N GLN A 224 3.16 3.62 -8.71
CA GLN A 224 3.69 2.38 -8.12
C GLN A 224 2.65 1.55 -7.35
N THR A 225 1.53 2.14 -6.93
CA THR A 225 0.56 1.53 -6.03
C THR A 225 -0.88 1.63 -6.49
N HIS A 226 -1.17 2.45 -7.49
CA HIS A 226 -2.50 2.70 -8.03
C HIS A 226 -2.54 2.51 -9.54
N THR A 227 -3.72 2.14 -10.04
CA THR A 227 -4.03 2.05 -11.46
C THR A 227 -5.53 2.38 -11.66
N PRO A 228 -5.90 3.08 -12.75
CA PRO A 228 -7.30 3.42 -13.00
C PRO A 228 -8.21 2.20 -13.21
N VAL A 229 -7.62 1.07 -13.56
CA VAL A 229 -8.33 -0.20 -13.78
C VAL A 229 -7.68 -1.27 -12.93
N PHE A 230 -8.42 -1.83 -11.99
CA PHE A 230 -7.92 -2.88 -11.11
C PHE A 230 -9.01 -3.90 -10.78
N HIS A 231 -8.65 -4.96 -10.07
CA HIS A 231 -9.58 -6.02 -9.69
C HIS A 231 -9.83 -6.02 -8.20
N GLN A 232 -11.08 -6.22 -7.84
CA GLN A 232 -11.50 -6.45 -6.47
C GLN A 232 -12.18 -7.81 -6.33
N VAL A 233 -12.13 -8.35 -5.15
CA VAL A 233 -13.10 -9.34 -4.68
C VAL A 233 -13.84 -8.73 -3.51
N GLU A 234 -15.16 -8.73 -3.60
CA GLU A 234 -16.02 -8.39 -2.48
C GLU A 234 -16.83 -9.61 -2.06
N GLY A 235 -17.08 -9.72 -0.77
CA GLY A 235 -17.92 -10.76 -0.21
C GLY A 235 -19.09 -10.16 0.55
N LEU A 236 -20.27 -10.77 0.39
CA LEU A 236 -21.48 -10.44 1.11
C LEU A 236 -22.05 -11.70 1.76
N ALA A 237 -22.34 -11.61 3.05
CA ALA A 237 -23.17 -12.59 3.74
C ALA A 237 -24.38 -11.88 4.35
N VAL A 238 -25.59 -12.43 4.13
CA VAL A 238 -26.82 -11.95 4.75
C VAL A 238 -27.59 -13.15 5.28
N ASP A 239 -27.78 -13.20 6.60
CA ASP A 239 -28.50 -14.28 7.28
C ASP A 239 -28.99 -13.80 8.66
N LYS A 240 -29.66 -14.65 9.39
CA LYS A 240 -30.10 -14.34 10.75
C LYS A 240 -28.94 -14.38 11.72
N GLY A 241 -28.77 -13.30 12.48
CA GLY A 241 -27.85 -13.26 13.62
C GLY A 241 -26.36 -13.23 13.23
N LEU A 242 -26.00 -12.79 12.02
CA LEU A 242 -24.60 -12.54 11.65
C LEU A 242 -24.04 -11.38 12.48
N THR A 243 -22.74 -11.45 12.76
CA THR A 243 -22.03 -10.49 13.63
C THR A 243 -20.64 -10.17 13.09
N MET A 244 -20.01 -9.13 13.62
CA MET A 244 -18.60 -8.82 13.36
C MET A 244 -17.64 -9.99 13.67
N ALA A 245 -18.00 -10.89 14.58
CA ALA A 245 -17.19 -12.08 14.87
C ALA A 245 -17.17 -13.07 13.70
N HIS A 246 -18.32 -13.24 13.03
CA HIS A 246 -18.40 -14.07 11.82
C HIS A 246 -17.59 -13.46 10.68
N LEU A 247 -17.73 -12.15 10.45
CA LEU A 247 -16.90 -11.41 9.49
C LEU A 247 -15.40 -11.60 9.77
N LYS A 248 -14.99 -11.40 11.03
CA LYS A 248 -13.58 -11.57 11.42
C LYS A 248 -13.08 -13.00 11.16
N GLY A 249 -13.90 -14.00 11.41
CA GLY A 249 -13.57 -15.41 11.15
C GLY A 249 -13.36 -15.70 9.67
N VAL A 250 -14.25 -15.20 8.81
CA VAL A 250 -14.10 -15.31 7.34
C VAL A 250 -12.83 -14.63 6.86
N LEU A 251 -12.58 -13.40 7.32
CA LEU A 251 -11.40 -12.64 6.93
C LEU A 251 -10.08 -13.25 7.42
N ASP A 252 -10.06 -13.82 8.63
CA ASP A 252 -8.88 -14.53 9.14
C ASP A 252 -8.59 -15.80 8.32
N HIS A 253 -9.64 -16.51 7.90
CA HIS A 253 -9.48 -17.65 7.03
C HIS A 253 -8.95 -17.25 5.66
N PHE A 254 -9.52 -16.20 5.07
CA PHE A 254 -9.06 -15.64 3.80
C PHE A 254 -7.59 -15.19 3.86
N ALA A 255 -7.21 -14.44 4.90
CA ALA A 255 -5.83 -14.00 5.08
C ALA A 255 -4.85 -15.19 5.19
N LYS A 256 -5.21 -16.24 5.93
CA LYS A 256 -4.37 -17.43 6.06
C LYS A 256 -4.23 -18.20 4.74
N ALA A 257 -5.28 -18.26 3.94
CA ALA A 257 -5.23 -18.88 2.63
C ALA A 257 -4.30 -18.11 1.67
N MET A 258 -4.32 -16.77 1.72
CA MET A 258 -3.52 -15.92 0.82
C MET A 258 -2.07 -15.79 1.25
N PHE A 259 -1.79 -15.68 2.56
CA PHE A 259 -0.48 -15.31 3.09
C PHE A 259 0.16 -16.37 4.02
N GLY A 260 -0.48 -17.53 4.12
CA GLY A 260 0.00 -18.64 4.93
C GLY A 260 -0.57 -18.69 6.36
N PRO A 261 -0.36 -19.81 7.07
CA PRO A 261 -1.03 -20.10 8.35
C PRO A 261 -0.67 -19.13 9.47
N GLU A 262 0.48 -18.46 9.37
CA GLU A 262 0.97 -17.49 10.37
C GLU A 262 0.45 -16.06 10.11
N ALA A 263 -0.38 -15.86 9.07
CA ALA A 263 -0.96 -14.55 8.78
C ALA A 263 -1.73 -14.02 9.98
N ARG A 264 -1.48 -12.77 10.35
CA ARG A 264 -2.11 -12.08 11.47
C ARG A 264 -2.87 -10.88 10.97
N THR A 265 -4.10 -10.75 11.40
CA THR A 265 -4.99 -9.66 11.01
C THR A 265 -5.50 -8.90 12.23
N ARG A 266 -5.89 -7.66 12.02
CA ARG A 266 -6.66 -6.87 12.98
C ARG A 266 -7.69 -6.03 12.25
N LEU A 267 -8.79 -5.74 12.92
CA LEU A 267 -9.77 -4.76 12.46
C LEU A 267 -9.50 -3.42 13.14
N ARG A 268 -9.55 -2.35 12.37
CA ARG A 268 -9.39 -0.97 12.83
C ARG A 268 -10.67 -0.21 12.47
N PRO A 269 -11.32 0.50 13.40
CA PRO A 269 -12.53 1.27 13.11
C PRO A 269 -12.32 2.22 11.92
N SER A 270 -13.29 2.27 11.03
CA SER A 270 -13.32 3.13 9.85
C SER A 270 -14.74 3.57 9.54
N PHE A 271 -14.95 4.24 8.44
CA PHE A 271 -16.27 4.64 7.97
C PHE A 271 -16.45 4.32 6.49
N PHE A 272 -17.56 3.63 6.17
CA PHE A 272 -18.06 3.46 4.81
C PHE A 272 -19.58 3.66 4.83
N PRO A 273 -20.18 4.33 3.83
CA PRO A 273 -21.63 4.60 3.82
C PRO A 273 -22.48 3.33 3.88
N PHE A 274 -22.01 2.25 3.29
CA PHE A 274 -22.72 0.99 3.12
C PHE A 274 -22.54 0.00 4.28
N THR A 275 -21.74 0.34 5.30
CA THR A 275 -21.53 -0.52 6.49
C THR A 275 -21.65 0.27 7.80
N GLU A 276 -22.19 -0.40 8.84
CA GLU A 276 -22.30 0.13 10.22
C GLU A 276 -22.36 -1.05 11.22
N PRO A 277 -21.35 -1.27 12.07
CA PRO A 277 -20.05 -0.58 12.10
C PRO A 277 -19.15 -0.96 10.93
N SER A 278 -18.26 -0.02 10.57
CA SER A 278 -17.26 -0.19 9.52
C SER A 278 -15.88 -0.42 10.13
N ALA A 279 -15.04 -1.15 9.42
CA ALA A 279 -13.65 -1.37 9.79
C ALA A 279 -12.77 -1.52 8.56
N GLU A 280 -11.52 -1.15 8.70
CA GLU A 280 -10.44 -1.56 7.80
C GLU A 280 -9.71 -2.76 8.38
N MET A 281 -9.35 -3.68 7.51
CA MET A 281 -8.57 -4.85 7.87
C MET A 281 -7.10 -4.64 7.57
N ASP A 282 -6.28 -4.66 8.61
CA ASP A 282 -4.83 -4.64 8.49
C ASP A 282 -4.27 -6.07 8.56
N LEU A 283 -3.25 -6.31 7.73
CA LEU A 283 -2.41 -7.50 7.73
C LEU A 283 -1.06 -7.19 8.36
N TRP A 284 -0.55 -8.04 9.24
CA TRP A 284 0.82 -7.96 9.73
C TRP A 284 1.80 -8.41 8.66
N PHE A 285 2.67 -7.51 8.23
CA PHE A 285 3.63 -7.76 7.17
C PHE A 285 5.06 -7.62 7.70
N PRO A 286 5.80 -8.75 7.84
CA PRO A 286 7.15 -8.75 8.39
C PRO A 286 8.18 -8.00 7.53
N GLN A 287 7.96 -7.97 6.21
CA GLN A 287 8.87 -7.41 5.21
C GLN A 287 8.52 -5.99 4.80
N LYS A 288 7.69 -5.29 5.57
CA LYS A 288 7.29 -3.91 5.27
C LYS A 288 8.52 -3.00 5.19
N LYS A 289 8.60 -2.17 4.16
CA LYS A 289 9.65 -1.14 4.01
C LYS A 289 9.66 -0.23 5.24
N GLY A 290 10.80 -0.16 5.93
CA GLY A 290 10.94 0.57 7.19
C GLY A 290 10.75 -0.29 8.45
N GLY A 291 10.64 -1.61 8.32
CA GLY A 291 10.49 -2.58 9.41
C GLY A 291 9.12 -3.25 9.44
N ALA A 292 9.03 -4.38 10.14
CA ALA A 292 7.80 -5.13 10.29
C ALA A 292 6.65 -4.26 10.83
N GLY A 293 5.48 -4.38 10.26
CA GLY A 293 4.35 -3.53 10.64
C GLY A 293 3.02 -3.93 10.00
N TRP A 294 1.99 -3.23 10.40
CA TRP A 294 0.66 -3.38 9.84
C TRP A 294 0.54 -2.69 8.49
N ILE A 295 -0.13 -3.33 7.55
CA ILE A 295 -0.47 -2.81 6.23
C ILE A 295 -1.98 -2.99 6.06
N GLU A 296 -2.66 -1.95 5.63
CA GLU A 296 -4.07 -2.03 5.24
C GLU A 296 -4.20 -2.96 4.02
N TRP A 297 -5.15 -3.90 4.12
CA TRP A 297 -5.42 -4.86 3.06
C TRP A 297 -6.78 -4.64 2.41
N GLY A 298 -7.82 -4.22 3.18
CA GLY A 298 -9.13 -3.91 2.63
C GLY A 298 -10.12 -3.37 3.64
N GLY A 299 -11.30 -3.03 3.16
CA GLY A 299 -12.42 -2.54 3.95
C GLY A 299 -13.44 -3.63 4.26
N CYS A 300 -14.13 -3.51 5.39
CA CYS A 300 -15.18 -4.45 5.78
C CYS A 300 -16.16 -3.82 6.80
N GLY A 301 -17.26 -4.48 7.06
CA GLY A 301 -18.20 -4.06 8.10
C GLY A 301 -19.50 -4.86 8.09
N MET A 302 -20.37 -4.54 9.04
CA MET A 302 -21.75 -5.03 8.98
C MET A 302 -22.52 -4.22 7.95
N VAL A 303 -23.35 -4.87 7.14
CA VAL A 303 -24.16 -4.19 6.12
C VAL A 303 -25.08 -3.18 6.79
N ASN A 304 -25.06 -1.94 6.30
CA ASN A 304 -25.94 -0.90 6.83
C ASN A 304 -27.41 -1.29 6.63
N PRO A 305 -28.29 -1.14 7.63
CA PRO A 305 -29.71 -1.43 7.52
C PRO A 305 -30.41 -0.75 6.33
N ASN A 306 -29.97 0.45 5.97
CA ASN A 306 -30.49 1.17 4.80
C ASN A 306 -30.22 0.43 3.50
N VAL A 307 -29.05 -0.20 3.36
CA VAL A 307 -28.69 -1.02 2.19
C VAL A 307 -29.58 -2.25 2.09
N LEU A 308 -29.80 -2.96 3.20
CA LEU A 308 -30.73 -4.10 3.25
C LEU A 308 -32.14 -3.66 2.83
N THR A 309 -32.62 -2.55 3.38
CA THR A 309 -33.94 -1.99 3.07
C THR A 309 -34.06 -1.57 1.59
N ALA A 310 -33.04 -0.90 1.03
CA ALA A 310 -33.00 -0.51 -0.37
C ALA A 310 -33.06 -1.71 -1.32
N CYS A 311 -32.51 -2.86 -0.87
CA CYS A 311 -32.54 -4.12 -1.61
C CYS A 311 -33.73 -5.03 -1.24
N GLY A 312 -34.72 -4.55 -0.46
CA GLY A 312 -35.94 -5.29 -0.15
C GLY A 312 -35.79 -6.39 0.94
N ILE A 313 -34.73 -6.33 1.73
CA ILE A 313 -34.44 -7.25 2.83
C ILE A 313 -34.80 -6.56 4.16
N ASP A 314 -35.56 -7.26 5.03
CA ASP A 314 -35.98 -6.76 6.34
C ASP A 314 -34.80 -6.75 7.35
N PRO A 315 -34.28 -5.57 7.75
CA PRO A 315 -33.15 -5.48 8.69
C PRO A 315 -33.52 -5.84 10.15
N GLU A 316 -34.79 -5.94 10.48
CA GLU A 316 -35.22 -6.43 11.80
C GLU A 316 -35.12 -7.98 11.91
N VAL A 317 -35.07 -8.66 10.77
CA VAL A 317 -34.98 -10.12 10.68
C VAL A 317 -33.60 -10.60 10.36
N TYR A 318 -32.93 -9.89 9.45
CA TYR A 318 -31.65 -10.29 8.90
C TYR A 318 -30.56 -9.26 9.22
N THR A 319 -29.35 -9.76 9.42
CA THR A 319 -28.13 -8.97 9.49
C THR A 319 -27.18 -9.41 8.39
N GLY A 320 -26.25 -8.57 8.00
CA GLY A 320 -25.26 -8.95 7.01
C GLY A 320 -23.89 -8.39 7.33
N PHE A 321 -22.87 -8.95 6.72
CA PHE A 321 -21.56 -8.36 6.68
C PHE A 321 -21.01 -8.36 5.25
N ALA A 322 -20.15 -7.39 4.96
CA ALA A 322 -19.47 -7.29 3.67
C ALA A 322 -18.00 -6.92 3.86
N PHE A 323 -17.20 -7.24 2.85
CA PHE A 323 -15.79 -6.88 2.78
C PHE A 323 -15.36 -6.72 1.33
N GLY A 324 -14.27 -5.95 1.11
CA GLY A 324 -13.66 -5.77 -0.21
C GLY A 324 -12.15 -5.71 -0.13
N MET A 325 -11.47 -6.46 -1.02
CA MET A 325 -10.02 -6.54 -1.12
C MET A 325 -9.56 -6.31 -2.55
N GLY A 326 -8.53 -5.48 -2.75
CA GLY A 326 -7.86 -5.31 -4.04
C GLY A 326 -6.98 -6.52 -4.36
N LEU A 327 -7.14 -7.09 -5.55
CA LEU A 327 -6.44 -8.31 -5.95
C LEU A 327 -5.01 -8.00 -6.38
N GLU A 328 -4.76 -6.90 -7.09
CA GLU A 328 -3.39 -6.44 -7.39
C GLU A 328 -2.59 -6.19 -6.12
N ARG A 329 -3.21 -5.53 -5.14
CA ARG A 329 -2.59 -5.29 -3.82
C ARG A 329 -2.23 -6.61 -3.13
N THR A 330 -3.14 -7.59 -3.18
CA THR A 330 -2.91 -8.93 -2.63
C THR A 330 -1.76 -9.63 -3.34
N LEU A 331 -1.72 -9.56 -4.68
CA LEU A 331 -0.65 -10.13 -5.50
C LEU A 331 0.72 -9.49 -5.17
N MET A 332 0.76 -8.16 -5.08
CA MET A 332 1.97 -7.42 -4.73
C MET A 332 2.51 -7.83 -3.36
N LEU A 333 1.66 -7.91 -2.36
CA LEU A 333 2.05 -8.32 -1.00
C LEU A 333 2.52 -9.77 -0.95
N ARG A 334 1.85 -10.67 -1.67
CA ARG A 334 2.15 -12.10 -1.68
C ARG A 334 3.48 -12.43 -2.35
N HIS A 335 3.81 -11.73 -3.42
CA HIS A 335 4.98 -12.02 -4.25
C HIS A 335 6.09 -10.98 -4.16
N GLY A 336 5.93 -9.93 -3.34
CA GLY A 336 6.93 -8.88 -3.19
C GLY A 336 7.09 -8.00 -4.42
N ILE A 337 6.04 -7.87 -5.25
CA ILE A 337 6.04 -7.00 -6.41
C ILE A 337 6.05 -5.56 -5.93
N ALA A 338 7.04 -4.79 -6.36
CA ALA A 338 7.28 -3.44 -5.84
C ALA A 338 6.52 -2.35 -6.60
N ASP A 339 6.14 -2.62 -7.84
CA ASP A 339 5.58 -1.63 -8.75
C ASP A 339 4.34 -2.17 -9.47
N MET A 340 3.24 -1.42 -9.44
CA MET A 340 1.98 -1.74 -10.10
C MET A 340 2.12 -1.82 -11.63
N HIS A 341 3.03 -1.05 -12.22
CA HIS A 341 3.30 -1.06 -13.65
C HIS A 341 3.65 -2.46 -14.14
N ASP A 342 4.44 -3.24 -13.38
CA ASP A 342 4.82 -4.60 -13.75
C ASP A 342 3.61 -5.53 -13.97
N ILE A 343 2.51 -5.27 -13.25
CA ILE A 343 1.28 -6.05 -13.34
C ILE A 343 0.45 -5.66 -14.56
N VAL A 344 0.38 -4.35 -14.89
CA VAL A 344 -0.62 -3.82 -15.83
C VAL A 344 -0.07 -3.52 -17.22
N GLU A 345 1.25 -3.40 -17.41
CA GLU A 345 1.86 -3.07 -18.70
C GLU A 345 1.83 -4.21 -19.74
N GLY A 346 1.48 -5.43 -19.32
CA GLY A 346 1.29 -6.56 -20.23
C GLY A 346 2.59 -7.18 -20.74
N ASP A 347 3.71 -7.00 -20.08
CA ASP A 347 4.96 -7.66 -20.43
C ASP A 347 4.86 -9.17 -20.15
N ILE A 348 4.91 -9.99 -21.21
CA ILE A 348 4.83 -11.45 -21.08
C ILE A 348 5.93 -12.04 -20.20
N ARG A 349 7.10 -11.38 -20.11
CA ARG A 349 8.21 -11.83 -19.25
C ARG A 349 7.84 -11.77 -17.78
N PHE A 350 6.97 -10.84 -17.40
CA PHE A 350 6.41 -10.78 -16.05
C PHE A 350 5.59 -12.05 -15.76
N SER A 351 4.62 -12.36 -16.60
CA SER A 351 3.78 -13.56 -16.44
C SER A 351 4.58 -14.87 -16.46
N GLN A 352 5.61 -14.95 -17.30
CA GLN A 352 6.47 -16.14 -17.40
C GLN A 352 7.23 -16.49 -16.12
N GLN A 353 7.51 -15.50 -15.25
CA GLN A 353 8.17 -15.72 -13.95
C GLN A 353 7.32 -16.57 -13.00
N PHE A 354 6.00 -16.53 -13.16
CA PHE A 354 5.05 -17.27 -12.32
C PHE A 354 4.72 -18.67 -12.91
N GLY A 355 5.20 -18.96 -14.11
CA GLY A 355 4.94 -20.24 -14.79
C GLY A 355 3.46 -20.45 -15.13
N THR A 356 3.09 -21.69 -15.42
CA THR A 356 1.71 -22.05 -15.76
C THR A 356 0.77 -22.11 -14.55
N THR A 357 1.33 -22.19 -13.34
CA THR A 357 0.56 -22.32 -12.09
C THR A 357 0.34 -20.97 -11.40
N GLY A 358 0.94 -19.89 -11.90
CA GLY A 358 0.87 -18.57 -11.27
C GLY A 358 1.56 -18.47 -9.91
N LYS A 359 2.26 -19.52 -9.48
CA LYS A 359 3.07 -19.53 -8.26
C LYS A 359 4.51 -19.24 -8.64
N GLY A 360 5.06 -18.17 -8.10
CA GLY A 360 6.49 -17.88 -8.24
C GLY A 360 7.33 -19.06 -7.73
N ASN A 361 8.47 -19.26 -8.35
CA ASN A 361 9.46 -20.27 -7.93
C ASN A 361 10.11 -19.88 -6.62
#